data_d41a2d54796dbc05a6a9bda8f5c8df54
#
_entry.id   d41a2d54796dbc05a6a9bda8f5c8df54
#
_cell.length_a   1.000
_cell.length_b   1.000
_cell.length_c   1.000
_cell.angle_alpha   90.00
_cell.angle_beta   90.00
_cell.angle_gamma   90.00
#
_symmetry.space_group_name_H-M   'P 1'
#
loop_
_entity.id
_entity.type
_entity.pdbx_description
1 polymer ?
#
loop_
_entity_poly.entity_id
_entity_poly.type
_entity_poly.pdbx_seq_one_letter_code
_entity_poly.pdbx_strand_id
1 'polypeptide(L)'
;AFFGDEDGDELHMVLSFVINQAMYLSLARGDAKPLRDALAALPEIPEDCQWANFVRNHDELTLDKLAEDERAEVFAAFGPEESLQLYGRGLRRRLPTMVGGDERRIRMLYSLAFALPGTPVLFYGEEIGMAENLEIPGRYSVRAPMQWSADRHGGFSTAEDADALCRPPVAAEGWGPDRVNVAAQRRDPGSLLNWMERLVRRRRECPELGWGRAEVLDAGQSAVLCHRADWDGSTVLALHSFADRRLDARVALEPEVVQAVDLFDGEHATPADGTLTVPLDPYGARWLRLRRDGRRLPP
;
A
#
# COMPACT_ATOMS: atom_id res chain seq x y z
N ALA A 1 16.09 5.94 18.43
CA ALA A 1 16.90 4.86 19.02
C ALA A 1 17.43 3.90 17.96
N PHE A 2 16.68 3.58 16.87
CA PHE A 2 17.15 2.63 15.86
C PHE A 2 17.97 3.27 14.73
N PHE A 3 17.84 4.57 14.54
CA PHE A 3 18.57 5.33 13.53
C PHE A 3 19.88 5.93 14.07
N GLY A 4 20.16 5.74 15.35
CA GLY A 4 21.28 6.40 16.03
C GLY A 4 20.93 7.80 16.53
N ASP A 5 21.90 8.69 16.48
CA ASP A 5 21.74 10.11 16.79
C ASP A 5 21.32 10.95 15.56
N GLU A 6 21.55 12.25 15.59
CA GLU A 6 21.16 13.17 14.52
C GLU A 6 21.85 12.87 13.17
N ASP A 7 23.01 12.22 13.21
CA ASP A 7 23.78 11.85 12.00
C ASP A 7 23.31 10.54 11.36
N GLY A 8 22.40 9.79 12.02
CA GLY A 8 21.83 8.55 11.47
C GLY A 8 22.85 7.43 11.31
N ASP A 9 23.75 7.27 12.27
CA ASP A 9 24.94 6.41 12.21
C ASP A 9 24.69 4.92 12.51
N GLU A 10 23.41 4.51 12.76
CA GLU A 10 23.04 3.11 13.01
C GLU A 10 22.26 2.53 11.82
N LEU A 11 20.93 2.30 11.95
CA LEU A 11 20.11 1.75 10.87
C LEU A 11 19.63 2.84 9.93
N HIS A 12 19.80 2.66 8.63
CA HIS A 12 19.31 3.60 7.63
C HIS A 12 17.84 3.38 7.26
N MET A 13 17.26 2.23 7.63
CA MET A 13 15.87 1.91 7.31
C MET A 13 15.23 1.05 8.40
N VAL A 14 14.01 1.40 8.79
CA VAL A 14 13.21 0.67 9.79
C VAL A 14 11.79 0.43 9.25
N LEU A 15 11.27 -0.80 9.42
CA LEU A 15 9.90 -1.14 9.04
C LEU A 15 8.88 -0.35 9.86
N SER A 16 7.98 0.34 9.18
CA SER A 16 6.94 1.18 9.80
C SER A 16 5.71 0.36 10.21
N PHE A 17 5.81 -0.39 11.31
CA PHE A 17 4.69 -1.19 11.83
C PHE A 17 3.51 -0.33 12.31
N VAL A 18 3.76 0.86 12.83
CA VAL A 18 2.70 1.77 13.27
C VAL A 18 1.83 2.18 12.08
N ILE A 19 2.45 2.59 10.98
CA ILE A 19 1.74 2.96 9.75
C ILE A 19 1.03 1.76 9.14
N ASN A 20 1.67 0.58 9.12
CA ASN A 20 1.06 -0.64 8.61
C ASN A 20 -0.24 -0.97 9.34
N GLN A 21 -0.24 -0.95 10.68
CA GLN A 21 -1.42 -1.25 11.49
C GLN A 21 -2.53 -0.19 11.33
N ALA A 22 -2.15 1.09 11.26
CA ALA A 22 -3.07 2.20 11.04
C ALA A 22 -3.73 2.14 9.64
N MET A 23 -3.03 1.66 8.60
CA MET A 23 -3.63 1.41 7.27
C MET A 23 -4.78 0.40 7.36
N TYR A 24 -4.59 -0.71 8.06
CA TYR A 24 -5.62 -1.74 8.21
C TYR A 24 -6.80 -1.25 9.06
N LEU A 25 -6.54 -0.49 10.12
CA LEU A 25 -7.60 0.12 10.93
C LEU A 25 -8.39 1.14 10.10
N SER A 26 -7.71 1.98 9.31
CA SER A 26 -8.37 2.91 8.40
C SER A 26 -9.23 2.18 7.36
N LEU A 27 -8.73 1.07 6.82
CA LEU A 27 -9.50 0.25 5.87
C LEU A 27 -10.71 -0.42 6.51
N ALA A 28 -10.60 -0.88 7.75
CA ALA A 28 -11.70 -1.49 8.50
C ALA A 28 -12.81 -0.47 8.79
N ARG A 29 -12.43 0.76 9.14
CA ARG A 29 -13.38 1.84 9.46
C ARG A 29 -13.93 2.57 8.23
N GLY A 30 -13.28 2.48 7.07
CA GLY A 30 -13.59 3.34 5.93
C GLY A 30 -13.26 4.82 6.20
N ASP A 31 -12.31 5.10 7.07
CA ASP A 31 -11.92 6.42 7.56
C ASP A 31 -10.40 6.58 7.59
N ALA A 32 -9.88 7.67 7.04
CA ALA A 32 -8.44 7.93 6.99
C ALA A 32 -7.86 8.43 8.32
N LYS A 33 -8.70 8.75 9.32
CA LYS A 33 -8.25 9.34 10.59
C LYS A 33 -7.18 8.52 11.31
N PRO A 34 -7.30 7.19 11.49
CA PRO A 34 -6.26 6.39 12.14
C PRO A 34 -4.89 6.55 11.48
N LEU A 35 -4.86 6.53 10.14
CA LEU A 35 -3.61 6.67 9.40
C LEU A 35 -3.07 8.11 9.43
N ARG A 36 -3.94 9.12 9.37
CA ARG A 36 -3.53 10.53 9.54
C ARG A 36 -2.89 10.77 10.90
N ASP A 37 -3.51 10.26 11.96
CA ASP A 37 -3.01 10.40 13.32
C ASP A 37 -1.65 9.69 13.48
N ALA A 38 -1.52 8.49 12.91
CA ALA A 38 -0.26 7.74 12.93
C ALA A 38 0.86 8.46 12.16
N LEU A 39 0.56 9.05 11.01
CA LEU A 39 1.54 9.83 10.22
C LEU A 39 1.98 11.09 10.98
N ALA A 40 1.04 11.80 11.61
CA ALA A 40 1.33 12.99 12.41
C ALA A 40 2.15 12.66 13.67
N ALA A 41 2.06 11.44 14.18
CA ALA A 41 2.79 10.99 15.37
C ALA A 41 4.16 10.35 15.05
N LEU A 42 4.51 10.19 13.77
CA LEU A 42 5.82 9.67 13.41
C LEU A 42 6.91 10.63 13.92
N PRO A 43 7.97 10.12 14.55
CA PRO A 43 9.08 10.96 14.92
C PRO A 43 9.85 11.44 13.69
N GLU A 44 10.44 12.61 13.78
CA GLU A 44 11.46 13.04 12.82
C GLU A 44 12.62 12.04 12.84
N ILE A 45 13.17 11.77 11.67
CA ILE A 45 14.30 10.85 11.47
C ILE A 45 15.43 11.59 10.74
N PRO A 46 16.69 11.15 10.85
CA PRO A 46 17.79 11.74 10.11
C PRO A 46 17.51 11.77 8.59
N GLU A 47 18.05 12.76 7.91
CA GLU A 47 17.73 13.07 6.50
C GLU A 47 18.03 11.89 5.55
N ASP A 48 19.12 11.15 5.82
CA ASP A 48 19.52 9.98 5.04
C ASP A 48 18.81 8.67 5.45
N CYS A 49 17.90 8.73 6.42
CA CYS A 49 17.16 7.58 6.91
C CYS A 49 15.76 7.50 6.31
N GLN A 50 15.19 6.29 6.28
CA GLN A 50 13.90 6.04 5.61
C GLN A 50 13.00 5.14 6.47
N TRP A 51 11.71 5.46 6.49
CA TRP A 51 10.69 4.49 6.90
C TRP A 51 10.45 3.48 5.77
N ALA A 52 10.49 2.19 6.08
CA ALA A 52 10.12 1.12 5.15
C ALA A 52 8.62 0.83 5.27
N ASN A 53 7.86 1.28 4.28
CA ASN A 53 6.41 1.11 4.22
C ASN A 53 6.05 -0.21 3.53
N PHE A 54 5.14 -0.99 4.10
CA PHE A 54 4.74 -2.29 3.57
C PHE A 54 3.25 -2.55 3.81
N VAL A 55 2.64 -3.35 2.94
CA VAL A 55 1.27 -3.83 3.13
C VAL A 55 1.30 -5.13 3.91
N ARG A 56 2.04 -6.12 3.44
CA ARG A 56 2.30 -7.39 4.15
C ARG A 56 3.79 -7.70 4.15
N ASN A 57 4.17 -8.57 5.06
CA ASN A 57 5.52 -9.13 5.15
C ASN A 57 5.46 -10.66 5.29
N HIS A 58 6.59 -11.29 5.60
CA HIS A 58 6.73 -12.73 5.76
C HIS A 58 6.17 -13.29 7.08
N ASP A 59 5.70 -12.44 7.99
CA ASP A 59 5.12 -12.83 9.28
C ASP A 59 3.60 -12.57 9.32
N GLU A 60 2.97 -12.82 10.47
CA GLU A 60 1.59 -12.43 10.69
C GLU A 60 1.41 -10.91 10.50
N LEU A 61 0.22 -10.49 10.10
CA LEU A 61 -0.15 -9.07 10.23
C LEU A 61 -0.25 -8.76 11.72
N THR A 62 0.82 -8.24 12.31
CA THR A 62 0.80 -7.90 13.74
C THR A 62 0.01 -6.61 13.98
N LEU A 63 -0.76 -6.58 15.07
CA LEU A 63 -1.65 -5.47 15.45
C LEU A 63 -1.38 -5.05 16.91
N ASP A 64 -0.15 -5.23 17.37
CA ASP A 64 0.26 -5.02 18.75
C ASP A 64 0.36 -3.54 19.18
N LYS A 65 0.34 -2.62 18.21
CA LYS A 65 0.35 -1.16 18.45
C LYS A 65 -1.06 -0.56 18.51
N LEU A 66 -2.08 -1.31 18.10
CA LEU A 66 -3.48 -0.90 18.22
C LEU A 66 -3.98 -1.17 19.64
N ALA A 67 -4.91 -0.35 20.12
CA ALA A 67 -5.69 -0.63 21.31
C ALA A 67 -6.51 -1.92 21.13
N GLU A 68 -6.98 -2.51 22.21
CA GLU A 68 -7.68 -3.80 22.19
C GLU A 68 -8.97 -3.75 21.36
N ASP A 69 -9.75 -2.70 21.51
CA ASP A 69 -10.97 -2.43 20.75
C ASP A 69 -10.67 -2.19 19.25
N GLU A 70 -9.66 -1.43 18.94
CA GLU A 70 -9.21 -1.19 17.55
C GLU A 70 -8.73 -2.47 16.87
N ARG A 71 -7.99 -3.31 17.61
CA ARG A 71 -7.56 -4.62 17.12
C ARG A 71 -8.75 -5.55 16.86
N ALA A 72 -9.76 -5.51 17.73
CA ALA A 72 -11.00 -6.26 17.54
C ALA A 72 -11.75 -5.83 16.28
N GLU A 73 -11.77 -4.54 15.93
CA GLU A 73 -12.34 -4.04 14.67
C GLU A 73 -11.60 -4.62 13.44
N VAL A 74 -10.27 -4.64 13.47
CA VAL A 74 -9.46 -5.21 12.38
C VAL A 74 -9.68 -6.72 12.27
N PHE A 75 -9.78 -7.45 13.38
CA PHE A 75 -10.12 -8.87 13.38
C PHE A 75 -11.51 -9.11 12.79
N ALA A 76 -12.52 -8.36 13.22
CA ALA A 76 -13.87 -8.48 12.70
C ALA A 76 -13.96 -8.24 11.19
N ALA A 77 -13.15 -7.29 10.67
CA ALA A 77 -13.15 -6.95 9.26
C ALA A 77 -12.37 -7.95 8.37
N PHE A 78 -11.26 -8.52 8.87
CA PHE A 78 -10.29 -9.21 8.00
C PHE A 78 -9.96 -10.64 8.42
N GLY A 79 -10.41 -11.09 9.58
CA GLY A 79 -10.15 -12.44 10.08
C GLY A 79 -10.95 -12.72 11.34
N PRO A 80 -12.31 -12.77 11.23
CA PRO A 80 -13.18 -12.96 12.39
C PRO A 80 -13.05 -14.36 13.00
N GLU A 81 -12.69 -15.37 12.21
CA GLU A 81 -12.51 -16.73 12.70
C GLU A 81 -11.19 -16.85 13.49
N GLU A 82 -11.26 -17.50 14.65
CA GLU A 82 -10.10 -17.69 15.53
C GLU A 82 -8.93 -18.41 14.80
N SER A 83 -9.25 -19.32 13.88
CA SER A 83 -8.26 -20.03 13.07
C SER A 83 -7.41 -19.14 12.17
N LEU A 84 -7.87 -17.92 11.86
CA LEU A 84 -7.15 -16.91 11.07
C LEU A 84 -6.27 -16.02 11.96
N GLN A 85 -6.44 -16.09 13.27
CA GLN A 85 -5.75 -15.23 14.23
C GLN A 85 -4.54 -15.94 14.84
N LEU A 86 -3.53 -15.18 15.21
CA LEU A 86 -2.30 -15.68 15.84
C LEU A 86 -1.92 -14.82 17.03
N TYR A 87 -1.50 -15.49 18.10
CA TYR A 87 -0.90 -14.87 19.29
C TYR A 87 -1.77 -13.80 19.97
N GLY A 88 -3.09 -13.81 19.74
CA GLY A 88 -4.03 -12.79 20.24
C GLY A 88 -3.79 -11.38 19.69
N ARG A 89 -2.92 -11.23 18.69
CA ARG A 89 -2.48 -9.92 18.19
C ARG A 89 -2.29 -9.82 16.68
N GLY A 90 -2.49 -10.85 15.90
CA GLY A 90 -2.21 -10.81 14.48
C GLY A 90 -3.04 -11.75 13.64
N LEU A 91 -2.97 -11.57 12.31
CA LEU A 91 -3.66 -12.37 11.31
C LEU A 91 -2.67 -13.13 10.42
N ARG A 92 -2.94 -14.43 10.20
CA ARG A 92 -2.17 -15.30 9.31
C ARG A 92 -2.71 -15.26 7.87
N ARG A 93 -3.00 -14.06 7.36
CA ARG A 93 -3.62 -13.85 6.05
C ARG A 93 -2.79 -12.91 5.18
N ARG A 94 -2.95 -13.02 3.86
CA ARG A 94 -2.46 -12.05 2.88
C ARG A 94 -3.57 -11.06 2.49
N LEU A 95 -3.22 -9.90 1.93
CA LEU A 95 -4.18 -8.85 1.60
C LEU A 95 -5.33 -9.33 0.69
N PRO A 96 -5.09 -10.08 -0.42
CA PRO A 96 -6.16 -10.40 -1.35
C PRO A 96 -7.31 -11.15 -0.71
N THR A 97 -7.02 -12.12 0.15
CA THR A 97 -8.05 -12.90 0.85
C THR A 97 -8.76 -12.09 1.93
N MET A 98 -8.03 -11.18 2.63
CA MET A 98 -8.61 -10.29 3.63
C MET A 98 -9.66 -9.35 3.04
N VAL A 99 -9.49 -8.93 1.79
CA VAL A 99 -10.43 -8.01 1.11
C VAL A 99 -11.35 -8.72 0.11
N GLY A 100 -11.43 -10.06 0.16
CA GLY A 100 -12.31 -10.86 -0.70
C GLY A 100 -12.00 -10.73 -2.20
N GLY A 101 -10.76 -10.47 -2.57
CA GLY A 101 -10.33 -10.29 -3.95
C GLY A 101 -10.74 -8.96 -4.59
N ASP A 102 -11.24 -7.99 -3.82
CA ASP A 102 -11.58 -6.67 -4.37
C ASP A 102 -10.31 -5.94 -4.83
N GLU A 103 -10.07 -5.97 -6.15
CA GLU A 103 -8.89 -5.35 -6.76
C GLU A 103 -8.78 -3.85 -6.50
N ARG A 104 -9.90 -3.13 -6.31
CA ARG A 104 -9.88 -1.70 -6.01
C ARG A 104 -9.21 -1.45 -4.66
N ARG A 105 -9.56 -2.25 -3.65
CA ARG A 105 -8.97 -2.19 -2.31
C ARG A 105 -7.49 -2.60 -2.34
N ILE A 106 -7.15 -3.64 -3.10
CA ILE A 106 -5.77 -4.10 -3.28
C ILE A 106 -4.93 -2.99 -3.92
N ARG A 107 -5.36 -2.45 -5.06
CA ARG A 107 -4.65 -1.38 -5.77
C ARG A 107 -4.54 -0.11 -4.95
N MET A 108 -5.59 0.27 -4.21
CA MET A 108 -5.57 1.45 -3.34
C MET A 108 -4.50 1.31 -2.25
N LEU A 109 -4.42 0.17 -1.55
CA LEU A 109 -3.44 -0.02 -0.48
C LEU A 109 -1.99 -0.06 -0.99
N TYR A 110 -1.73 -0.67 -2.16
CA TYR A 110 -0.39 -0.61 -2.74
C TYR A 110 -0.06 0.78 -3.26
N SER A 111 -1.00 1.48 -3.91
CA SER A 111 -0.83 2.88 -4.27
C SER A 111 -0.47 3.73 -3.05
N LEU A 112 -1.17 3.52 -1.94
CA LEU A 112 -0.91 4.21 -0.67
C LEU A 112 0.50 3.90 -0.15
N ALA A 113 0.87 2.61 -0.02
CA ALA A 113 2.18 2.21 0.50
C ALA A 113 3.34 2.78 -0.35
N PHE A 114 3.12 2.91 -1.67
CA PHE A 114 4.09 3.51 -2.59
C PHE A 114 4.10 5.04 -2.58
N ALA A 115 3.02 5.69 -2.14
CA ALA A 115 2.95 7.14 -2.06
C ALA A 115 3.42 7.70 -0.71
N LEU A 116 3.33 6.90 0.35
CA LEU A 116 3.76 7.33 1.69
C LEU A 116 5.24 7.72 1.72
N PRO A 117 5.61 8.70 2.57
CA PRO A 117 7.00 9.09 2.77
C PRO A 117 7.86 7.90 3.20
N GLY A 118 8.98 7.71 2.52
CA GLY A 118 9.89 6.59 2.77
C GLY A 118 10.00 5.61 1.60
N THR A 119 10.43 4.40 1.88
CA THR A 119 10.69 3.36 0.88
C THR A 119 9.63 2.26 0.93
N PRO A 120 8.91 1.99 -0.17
CA PRO A 120 7.98 0.87 -0.23
C PRO A 120 8.71 -0.47 -0.27
N VAL A 121 8.21 -1.43 0.51
CA VAL A 121 8.72 -2.81 0.56
C VAL A 121 7.61 -3.77 0.15
N LEU A 122 7.90 -4.62 -0.83
CA LEU A 122 7.01 -5.69 -1.28
C LEU A 122 7.51 -7.05 -0.78
N PHE A 123 6.58 -7.85 -0.31
CA PHE A 123 6.79 -9.27 -0.07
C PHE A 123 6.40 -10.06 -1.32
N TYR A 124 7.19 -11.05 -1.73
CA TYR A 124 6.95 -11.81 -2.96
C TYR A 124 5.51 -12.35 -3.05
N GLY A 125 4.95 -12.32 -4.24
CA GLY A 125 3.57 -12.73 -4.52
C GLY A 125 2.52 -11.65 -4.27
N GLU A 126 2.85 -10.53 -3.63
CA GLU A 126 1.96 -9.38 -3.51
C GLU A 126 1.65 -8.79 -4.89
N GLU A 127 2.64 -8.76 -5.78
CA GLU A 127 2.55 -8.23 -7.13
C GLU A 127 1.57 -8.97 -8.03
N ILE A 128 1.24 -10.23 -7.69
CA ILE A 128 0.25 -11.03 -8.41
C ILE A 128 -1.03 -11.26 -7.62
N GLY A 129 -1.14 -10.72 -6.41
CA GLY A 129 -2.28 -10.96 -5.54
C GLY A 129 -2.34 -12.38 -4.96
N MET A 130 -1.19 -12.97 -4.65
CA MET A 130 -1.08 -14.33 -4.12
C MET A 130 -1.71 -14.43 -2.73
N ALA A 131 -2.49 -15.49 -2.49
CA ALA A 131 -3.10 -15.81 -1.20
C ALA A 131 -2.13 -16.52 -0.25
N GLU A 132 -2.53 -16.65 1.00
CA GLU A 132 -1.94 -17.58 1.96
C GLU A 132 -2.38 -19.04 1.73
N ASN A 133 -1.63 -19.98 2.30
CA ASN A 133 -2.06 -21.37 2.43
C ASN A 133 -2.33 -21.71 3.90
N LEU A 134 -3.60 -21.78 4.30
CA LEU A 134 -4.01 -22.02 5.68
C LEU A 134 -3.73 -23.44 6.19
N GLU A 135 -3.39 -24.39 5.32
CA GLU A 135 -2.94 -25.72 5.73
C GLU A 135 -1.55 -25.69 6.37
N ILE A 136 -0.74 -24.66 6.03
CA ILE A 136 0.56 -24.44 6.64
C ILE A 136 0.37 -23.77 8.01
N PRO A 137 0.93 -24.33 9.11
CA PRO A 137 0.66 -23.86 10.45
C PRO A 137 1.26 -22.48 10.76
N GLY A 138 0.59 -21.74 11.64
CA GLY A 138 1.08 -20.48 12.22
C GLY A 138 1.35 -19.42 11.18
N ARG A 139 2.36 -18.59 11.43
CA ARG A 139 2.77 -17.49 10.52
C ARG A 139 3.29 -17.98 9.17
N TYR A 140 3.67 -19.22 9.07
CA TYR A 140 4.18 -19.80 7.84
C TYR A 140 3.13 -19.92 6.73
N SER A 141 1.85 -19.78 7.03
CA SER A 141 0.76 -19.78 6.04
C SER A 141 0.97 -18.76 4.91
N VAL A 142 1.59 -17.63 5.19
CA VAL A 142 1.87 -16.58 4.17
C VAL A 142 3.12 -16.86 3.34
N ARG A 143 3.85 -17.96 3.60
CA ARG A 143 5.12 -18.29 2.95
C ARG A 143 5.00 -19.51 2.01
N ALA A 144 3.88 -19.64 1.31
CA ALA A 144 3.71 -20.65 0.28
C ALA A 144 4.66 -20.38 -0.91
N PRO A 145 5.04 -21.41 -1.70
CA PRO A 145 5.86 -21.24 -2.89
C PRO A 145 5.27 -20.23 -3.87
N MET A 146 6.14 -19.46 -4.53
CA MET A 146 5.72 -18.48 -5.54
C MET A 146 5.00 -19.15 -6.72
N GLN A 147 3.93 -18.53 -7.20
CA GLN A 147 3.09 -19.03 -8.30
C GLN A 147 3.56 -18.46 -9.65
N TRP A 148 4.51 -19.13 -10.29
CA TRP A 148 5.10 -18.69 -11.56
C TRP A 148 4.24 -18.99 -12.77
N SER A 149 3.58 -20.18 -12.78
CA SER A 149 2.73 -20.65 -13.87
C SER A 149 1.64 -21.58 -13.35
N ALA A 150 0.75 -22.02 -14.23
CA ALA A 150 -0.26 -23.06 -13.94
C ALA A 150 0.31 -24.50 -13.95
N ASP A 151 1.60 -24.66 -14.17
CA ASP A 151 2.25 -25.96 -14.18
C ASP A 151 2.33 -26.59 -12.79
N ARG A 152 2.81 -27.84 -12.73
CA ARG A 152 3.02 -28.57 -11.48
C ARG A 152 3.75 -27.69 -10.46
N HIS A 153 3.28 -27.70 -9.22
CA HIS A 153 3.83 -26.91 -8.10
C HIS A 153 3.88 -25.39 -8.39
N GLY A 154 2.99 -24.90 -9.25
CA GLY A 154 2.97 -23.50 -9.65
C GLY A 154 4.19 -23.06 -10.48
N GLY A 155 4.88 -24.01 -11.14
CA GLY A 155 6.14 -23.72 -11.84
C GLY A 155 7.31 -23.38 -10.88
N PHE A 156 7.14 -23.61 -9.57
CA PHE A 156 8.17 -23.32 -8.56
C PHE A 156 9.26 -24.39 -8.51
N SER A 157 8.87 -25.66 -8.71
CA SER A 157 9.78 -26.80 -8.63
C SER A 157 9.50 -27.82 -9.72
N THR A 158 10.54 -28.52 -10.16
CA THR A 158 10.46 -29.65 -11.08
C THR A 158 10.36 -31.00 -10.35
N ALA A 159 10.28 -31.00 -9.01
CA ALA A 159 10.12 -32.23 -8.23
C ALA A 159 8.89 -33.02 -8.71
N GLU A 160 9.01 -34.34 -8.74
CA GLU A 160 7.90 -35.22 -9.13
C GLU A 160 6.87 -35.32 -8.01
N ASP A 161 7.33 -35.35 -6.78
CA ASP A 161 6.50 -35.47 -5.59
C ASP A 161 6.31 -34.11 -4.88
N ALA A 162 5.07 -33.85 -4.46
CA ALA A 162 4.74 -32.67 -3.67
C ALA A 162 5.42 -32.68 -2.29
N ASP A 163 5.65 -33.83 -1.73
CA ASP A 163 6.30 -34.01 -0.42
C ASP A 163 7.79 -33.59 -0.45
N ALA A 164 8.38 -33.46 -1.64
CA ALA A 164 9.73 -32.92 -1.80
C ALA A 164 9.79 -31.38 -1.65
N LEU A 165 8.63 -30.71 -1.65
CA LEU A 165 8.59 -29.26 -1.43
C LEU A 165 8.74 -28.95 0.06
N CYS A 166 9.48 -27.89 0.38
CA CYS A 166 9.58 -27.40 1.75
C CYS A 166 8.22 -26.92 2.32
N ARG A 167 7.28 -26.56 1.44
CA ARG A 167 5.90 -26.15 1.74
C ARG A 167 4.99 -26.42 0.55
N PRO A 168 3.71 -26.80 0.80
CA PRO A 168 2.74 -26.96 -0.28
C PRO A 168 2.38 -25.61 -0.93
N PRO A 169 2.06 -25.62 -2.24
CA PRO A 169 1.48 -24.47 -2.92
C PRO A 169 0.14 -24.04 -2.29
N VAL A 170 -0.35 -22.85 -2.65
CA VAL A 170 -1.69 -22.42 -2.23
C VAL A 170 -2.75 -23.34 -2.83
N ALA A 171 -3.57 -23.93 -1.96
CA ALA A 171 -4.63 -24.87 -2.32
C ALA A 171 -6.05 -24.26 -2.20
N ALA A 172 -6.16 -23.03 -1.70
CA ALA A 172 -7.45 -22.35 -1.53
C ALA A 172 -8.14 -22.17 -2.89
N GLU A 173 -9.44 -22.49 -2.96
CA GLU A 173 -10.24 -22.38 -4.18
C GLU A 173 -10.20 -20.95 -4.72
N GLY A 174 -9.95 -20.80 -6.02
CA GLY A 174 -9.83 -19.52 -6.70
C GLY A 174 -8.49 -18.80 -6.53
N TRP A 175 -7.57 -19.32 -5.69
CA TRP A 175 -6.29 -18.69 -5.40
C TRP A 175 -5.06 -19.53 -5.75
N GLY A 176 -5.28 -20.76 -6.17
CA GLY A 176 -4.21 -21.67 -6.60
C GLY A 176 -3.46 -21.18 -7.85
N PRO A 177 -2.33 -21.85 -8.17
CA PRO A 177 -1.49 -21.49 -9.32
C PRO A 177 -2.21 -21.54 -10.67
N ASP A 178 -3.29 -22.31 -10.80
CA ASP A 178 -4.15 -22.38 -11.98
C ASP A 178 -4.93 -21.06 -12.25
N ARG A 179 -5.13 -20.24 -11.21
CA ARG A 179 -5.86 -18.97 -11.26
C ARG A 179 -4.96 -17.75 -11.11
N VAL A 180 -4.06 -17.80 -10.16
CA VAL A 180 -3.17 -16.68 -9.82
C VAL A 180 -1.74 -17.07 -10.12
N ASN A 181 -1.17 -16.56 -11.19
CA ASN A 181 0.22 -16.84 -11.55
C ASN A 181 0.84 -15.74 -12.42
N VAL A 182 2.17 -15.65 -12.38
CA VAL A 182 2.95 -14.67 -13.12
C VAL A 182 2.76 -14.80 -14.63
N ALA A 183 2.78 -16.04 -15.18
CA ALA A 183 2.74 -16.28 -16.62
C ALA A 183 1.42 -15.81 -17.25
N ALA A 184 0.30 -16.02 -16.58
CA ALA A 184 -0.99 -15.54 -17.02
C ALA A 184 -1.08 -14.00 -16.93
N GLN A 185 -0.69 -13.44 -15.79
CA GLN A 185 -0.79 -12.00 -15.55
C GLN A 185 0.13 -11.16 -16.44
N ARG A 186 1.29 -11.66 -16.83
CA ARG A 186 2.16 -10.98 -17.82
C ARG A 186 1.49 -10.76 -19.17
N ARG A 187 0.54 -11.61 -19.55
CA ARG A 187 -0.18 -11.53 -20.84
C ARG A 187 -1.42 -10.64 -20.77
N ASP A 188 -1.87 -10.29 -19.60
CA ASP A 188 -3.04 -9.44 -19.37
C ASP A 188 -2.62 -8.02 -18.97
N PRO A 189 -2.73 -7.02 -19.87
CA PRO A 189 -2.37 -5.62 -19.56
C PRO A 189 -3.17 -5.03 -18.40
N GLY A 190 -4.36 -5.56 -18.07
CA GLY A 190 -5.22 -5.15 -16.98
C GLY A 190 -4.86 -5.78 -15.63
N SER A 191 -4.00 -6.80 -15.62
CA SER A 191 -3.63 -7.56 -14.42
C SER A 191 -3.01 -6.71 -13.30
N LEU A 192 -3.05 -7.25 -12.09
CA LEU A 192 -2.38 -6.62 -10.94
C LEU A 192 -0.87 -6.52 -11.15
N LEU A 193 -0.22 -7.53 -11.73
CA LEU A 193 1.21 -7.53 -12.02
C LEU A 193 1.61 -6.38 -12.94
N ASN A 194 0.92 -6.21 -14.05
CA ASN A 194 1.20 -5.14 -15.00
C ASN A 194 0.83 -3.76 -14.43
N TRP A 195 -0.19 -3.69 -13.60
CA TRP A 195 -0.51 -2.46 -12.87
C TRP A 195 0.58 -2.12 -11.84
N MET A 196 1.07 -3.10 -11.09
CA MET A 196 2.15 -2.93 -10.11
C MET A 196 3.46 -2.48 -10.78
N GLU A 197 3.78 -3.02 -11.97
CA GLU A 197 4.93 -2.57 -12.74
C GLU A 197 4.82 -1.08 -13.10
N ARG A 198 3.63 -0.62 -13.52
CA ARG A 198 3.37 0.80 -13.78
C ARG A 198 3.51 1.65 -12.51
N LEU A 199 2.97 1.18 -11.38
CA LEU A 199 3.09 1.85 -10.09
C LEU A 199 4.55 2.02 -9.67
N VAL A 200 5.36 0.96 -9.74
CA VAL A 200 6.80 1.00 -9.44
C VAL A 200 7.52 2.01 -10.33
N ARG A 201 7.20 2.01 -11.64
CA ARG A 201 7.79 2.96 -12.60
C ARG A 201 7.44 4.40 -12.20
N ARG A 202 6.17 4.69 -11.93
CA ARG A 202 5.73 6.03 -11.47
C ARG A 202 6.41 6.46 -10.19
N ARG A 203 6.54 5.55 -9.23
CA ARG A 203 7.24 5.86 -7.98
C ARG A 203 8.70 6.27 -8.22
N ARG A 204 9.38 5.62 -9.15
CA ARG A 204 10.77 5.94 -9.50
C ARG A 204 10.92 7.29 -10.22
N GLU A 205 9.86 7.77 -10.87
CA GLU A 205 9.79 9.09 -11.53
C GLU A 205 9.38 10.20 -10.54
N CYS A 206 9.11 9.88 -9.28
CA CYS A 206 8.66 10.81 -8.24
C CYS A 206 9.64 10.84 -7.06
N PRO A 207 10.81 11.50 -7.19
CA PRO A 207 11.74 11.64 -6.08
C PRO A 207 11.12 12.35 -4.87
N GLU A 208 10.11 13.20 -5.10
CA GLU A 208 9.35 13.90 -4.07
C GLU A 208 8.80 12.93 -3.00
N LEU A 209 8.29 11.76 -3.43
CA LEU A 209 7.73 10.76 -2.51
C LEU A 209 8.81 10.02 -1.69
N GLY A 210 10.08 10.02 -2.14
CA GLY A 210 11.20 9.36 -1.45
C GLY A 210 12.01 10.30 -0.58
N TRP A 211 12.33 11.47 -1.09
CA TRP A 211 13.24 12.43 -0.48
C TRP A 211 12.52 13.70 0.01
N GLY A 212 11.27 13.88 -0.40
CA GLY A 212 10.53 15.09 -0.12
C GLY A 212 10.05 15.17 1.33
N ARG A 213 9.91 16.42 1.78
CA ARG A 213 9.20 16.72 3.02
C ARG A 213 7.72 16.46 2.80
N ALA A 214 7.15 15.57 3.61
CA ALA A 214 5.74 15.23 3.53
C ALA A 214 4.90 16.01 4.53
N GLU A 215 3.68 16.36 4.12
CA GLU A 215 2.68 17.02 4.93
C GLU A 215 1.30 16.42 4.65
N VAL A 216 0.55 16.10 5.70
CA VAL A 216 -0.85 15.65 5.57
C VAL A 216 -1.76 16.87 5.45
N LEU A 217 -2.61 16.86 4.43
CA LEU A 217 -3.55 17.95 4.13
C LEU A 217 -4.99 17.53 4.43
N ASP A 218 -5.84 18.53 4.73
CA ASP A 218 -7.28 18.29 4.78
C ASP A 218 -7.84 18.15 3.36
N ALA A 219 -8.59 17.10 3.14
CA ALA A 219 -9.28 16.81 1.87
C ALA A 219 -10.79 17.08 1.92
N GLY A 220 -11.29 17.64 3.02
CA GLY A 220 -12.72 17.90 3.23
C GLY A 220 -13.58 16.61 3.37
N GLN A 221 -12.94 15.45 3.48
CA GLN A 221 -13.58 14.13 3.57
C GLN A 221 -12.82 13.26 4.58
N SER A 222 -13.49 12.74 5.60
CA SER A 222 -12.84 11.91 6.62
C SER A 222 -12.26 10.62 6.05
N ALA A 223 -12.91 10.06 5.03
CA ALA A 223 -12.49 8.84 4.36
C ALA A 223 -11.29 9.01 3.41
N VAL A 224 -10.76 10.22 3.22
CA VAL A 224 -9.64 10.47 2.31
C VAL A 224 -8.38 10.82 3.07
N LEU A 225 -7.32 10.07 2.84
CA LEU A 225 -5.97 10.53 3.13
C LEU A 225 -5.48 11.38 1.96
N CYS A 226 -5.10 12.61 2.25
CA CYS A 226 -4.39 13.49 1.33
C CYS A 226 -3.06 13.88 1.96
N HIS A 227 -1.96 13.72 1.24
CA HIS A 227 -0.68 14.25 1.64
C HIS A 227 0.06 14.81 0.43
N ARG A 228 0.89 15.81 0.68
CA ARG A 228 1.83 16.36 -0.30
C ARG A 228 3.24 15.94 0.04
N ALA A 229 4.08 15.88 -0.96
CA ALA A 229 5.52 15.69 -0.81
C ALA A 229 6.24 16.73 -1.69
N ASP A 230 7.11 17.51 -1.08
CA ASP A 230 7.84 18.60 -1.71
C ASP A 230 9.34 18.25 -1.80
N TRP A 231 9.90 18.31 -3.02
CA TRP A 231 11.31 18.06 -3.27
C TRP A 231 11.81 18.92 -4.43
N ASP A 232 12.91 19.64 -4.23
CA ASP A 232 13.59 20.45 -5.25
C ASP A 232 12.66 21.35 -6.06
N GLY A 233 11.67 21.96 -5.37
CA GLY A 233 10.66 22.85 -5.96
C GLY A 233 9.57 22.14 -6.76
N SER A 234 9.55 20.82 -6.81
CA SER A 234 8.45 19.99 -7.31
C SER A 234 7.57 19.51 -6.17
N THR A 235 6.29 19.33 -6.43
CA THR A 235 5.30 18.86 -5.45
C THR A 235 4.45 17.77 -6.06
N VAL A 236 4.35 16.64 -5.37
CA VAL A 236 3.36 15.60 -5.63
C VAL A 236 2.31 15.60 -4.52
N LEU A 237 1.04 15.62 -4.92
CA LEU A 237 -0.11 15.45 -4.06
C LEU A 237 -0.67 14.05 -4.26
N ALA A 238 -0.79 13.26 -3.19
CA ALA A 238 -1.34 11.91 -3.26
C ALA A 238 -2.62 11.81 -2.43
N LEU A 239 -3.69 11.30 -3.06
CA LEU A 239 -5.00 11.13 -2.45
C LEU A 239 -5.40 9.65 -2.52
N HIS A 240 -5.91 9.12 -1.39
CA HIS A 240 -6.37 7.73 -1.27
C HIS A 240 -7.69 7.69 -0.53
N SER A 241 -8.72 7.09 -1.14
CA SER A 241 -10.05 6.96 -0.57
C SER A 241 -10.23 5.60 0.11
N PHE A 242 -10.63 5.60 1.37
CA PHE A 242 -11.06 4.41 2.10
C PHE A 242 -12.57 4.15 1.98
N ALA A 243 -13.31 5.02 1.26
CA ALA A 243 -14.75 4.88 1.07
C ALA A 243 -15.08 3.85 -0.03
N ASP A 244 -16.18 3.15 0.15
CA ASP A 244 -16.79 2.21 -0.81
C ASP A 244 -17.70 2.91 -1.84
N ARG A 245 -17.69 4.23 -1.85
CA ARG A 245 -18.50 5.10 -2.71
C ARG A 245 -17.66 6.18 -3.36
N ARG A 246 -18.14 6.70 -4.47
CA ARG A 246 -17.55 7.89 -5.11
C ARG A 246 -17.72 9.11 -4.21
N LEU A 247 -16.69 9.94 -4.17
CA LEU A 247 -16.69 11.22 -3.45
C LEU A 247 -15.73 12.21 -4.12
N ASP A 248 -15.91 13.49 -3.80
CA ASP A 248 -15.02 14.56 -4.24
C ASP A 248 -14.18 15.05 -3.04
N ALA A 249 -12.88 14.91 -3.17
CA ALA A 249 -11.94 15.53 -2.24
C ALA A 249 -11.74 17.00 -2.61
N ARG A 250 -11.59 17.87 -1.61
CA ARG A 250 -11.34 19.31 -1.80
C ARG A 250 -10.11 19.72 -1.03
N VAL A 251 -9.08 20.14 -1.74
CA VAL A 251 -7.78 20.48 -1.16
C VAL A 251 -7.48 21.95 -1.42
N ALA A 252 -7.25 22.71 -0.36
CA ALA A 252 -6.78 24.08 -0.47
C ALA A 252 -5.31 24.08 -0.95
N LEU A 253 -5.02 24.89 -1.96
CA LEU A 253 -3.68 25.02 -2.54
C LEU A 253 -3.26 26.48 -2.57
N GLU A 254 -1.95 26.69 -2.65
CA GLU A 254 -1.37 28.03 -2.79
C GLU A 254 -1.80 28.67 -4.13
N PRO A 255 -1.96 30.00 -4.17
CA PRO A 255 -2.44 30.71 -5.37
C PRO A 255 -1.56 30.51 -6.62
N GLU A 256 -0.27 30.21 -6.43
CA GLU A 256 0.69 29.97 -7.48
C GLU A 256 0.49 28.62 -8.19
N VAL A 257 -0.29 27.72 -7.60
CA VAL A 257 -0.62 26.44 -8.24
C VAL A 257 -1.71 26.65 -9.27
N VAL A 258 -1.34 26.54 -10.53
CA VAL A 258 -2.25 26.79 -11.67
C VAL A 258 -2.88 25.51 -12.22
N GLN A 259 -2.27 24.36 -11.96
CA GLN A 259 -2.74 23.07 -12.49
C GLN A 259 -2.22 21.91 -11.67
N ALA A 260 -2.98 20.82 -11.62
CA ALA A 260 -2.56 19.52 -11.13
C ALA A 260 -2.65 18.50 -12.29
N VAL A 261 -1.61 17.68 -12.47
CA VAL A 261 -1.50 16.69 -13.55
C VAL A 261 -1.46 15.30 -12.94
N ASP A 262 -2.41 14.45 -13.29
CA ASP A 262 -2.42 13.05 -12.83
C ASP A 262 -1.25 12.29 -13.47
N LEU A 263 -0.49 11.58 -12.63
CA LEU A 263 0.72 10.89 -13.05
C LEU A 263 0.45 9.55 -13.76
N PHE A 264 -0.77 9.02 -13.70
CA PHE A 264 -1.12 7.73 -14.32
C PHE A 264 -1.79 7.88 -15.68
N ASP A 265 -2.72 8.82 -15.82
CA ASP A 265 -3.50 9.02 -17.05
C ASP A 265 -3.20 10.34 -17.76
N GLY A 266 -2.48 11.25 -17.11
CA GLY A 266 -2.15 12.57 -17.65
C GLY A 266 -3.31 13.57 -17.64
N GLU A 267 -4.45 13.23 -17.01
CA GLU A 267 -5.56 14.16 -16.86
C GLU A 267 -5.14 15.39 -16.06
N HIS A 268 -5.78 16.51 -16.40
CA HIS A 268 -5.48 17.80 -15.78
C HIS A 268 -6.68 18.30 -14.96
N ALA A 269 -6.38 18.81 -13.78
CA ALA A 269 -7.34 19.53 -12.95
C ALA A 269 -6.81 20.94 -12.63
N THR A 270 -7.69 21.93 -12.68
CA THR A 270 -7.34 23.33 -12.39
C THR A 270 -8.01 23.74 -11.09
N PRO A 271 -7.26 24.28 -10.11
CA PRO A 271 -7.87 24.85 -8.91
C PRO A 271 -8.81 26.00 -9.24
N ALA A 272 -9.93 26.06 -8.55
CA ALA A 272 -10.88 27.20 -8.60
C ALA A 272 -10.90 27.87 -7.23
N ASP A 273 -10.71 29.18 -7.19
CA ASP A 273 -10.65 29.97 -5.94
C ASP A 273 -9.71 29.34 -4.88
N GLY A 274 -8.53 28.91 -5.32
CA GLY A 274 -7.51 28.29 -4.45
C GLY A 274 -7.87 26.88 -3.97
N THR A 275 -8.91 26.25 -4.51
CA THR A 275 -9.34 24.90 -4.12
C THR A 275 -9.28 23.95 -5.30
N LEU A 276 -8.57 22.83 -5.15
CA LEU A 276 -8.56 21.72 -6.10
C LEU A 276 -9.64 20.71 -5.70
N THR A 277 -10.58 20.45 -6.62
CA THR A 277 -11.55 19.35 -6.45
C THR A 277 -11.08 18.13 -7.22
N VAL A 278 -10.95 16.98 -6.53
CA VAL A 278 -10.46 15.72 -7.08
C VAL A 278 -11.52 14.65 -6.91
N PRO A 279 -12.15 14.18 -8.00
CA PRO A 279 -13.08 13.06 -7.91
C PRO A 279 -12.33 11.75 -7.65
N LEU A 280 -12.83 10.98 -6.68
CA LEU A 280 -12.30 9.68 -6.32
C LEU A 280 -13.40 8.62 -6.43
N ASP A 281 -13.15 7.57 -7.17
CA ASP A 281 -14.00 6.39 -7.23
C ASP A 281 -13.94 5.60 -5.90
N PRO A 282 -14.81 4.60 -5.68
CA PRO A 282 -14.72 3.72 -4.52
C PRO A 282 -13.32 3.11 -4.41
N TYR A 283 -12.65 3.32 -3.26
CA TYR A 283 -11.25 2.94 -3.04
C TYR A 283 -10.28 3.51 -4.09
N GLY A 284 -10.59 4.69 -4.63
CA GLY A 284 -9.78 5.36 -5.64
C GLY A 284 -8.51 5.97 -5.06
N ALA A 285 -7.50 6.09 -5.93
CA ALA A 285 -6.25 6.77 -5.64
C ALA A 285 -5.88 7.71 -6.79
N ARG A 286 -5.26 8.85 -6.48
CA ARG A 286 -4.73 9.81 -7.44
C ARG A 286 -3.37 10.33 -6.98
N TRP A 287 -2.41 10.38 -7.88
CA TRP A 287 -1.13 11.05 -7.67
C TRP A 287 -1.03 12.20 -8.65
N LEU A 288 -0.99 13.42 -8.12
CA LEU A 288 -1.08 14.64 -8.90
C LEU A 288 0.22 15.44 -8.74
N ARG A 289 0.92 15.75 -9.83
CA ARG A 289 2.03 16.69 -9.81
C ARG A 289 1.48 18.11 -9.96
N LEU A 290 1.81 18.99 -9.02
CA LEU A 290 1.35 20.36 -9.01
C LEU A 290 2.24 21.22 -9.91
N ARG A 291 1.61 21.99 -10.79
CA ARG A 291 2.26 22.97 -11.65
C ARG A 291 2.06 24.37 -11.11
N ARG A 292 3.15 25.08 -10.93
CA ARG A 292 3.16 26.49 -10.52
C ARG A 292 3.40 27.41 -11.70
N ASP A 293 2.85 28.63 -11.65
CA ASP A 293 3.08 29.61 -12.71
C ASP A 293 4.57 29.93 -12.85
N GLY A 294 5.03 30.08 -14.10
CA GLY A 294 6.43 30.38 -14.42
C GLY A 294 7.45 29.25 -14.20
N ARG A 295 7.04 28.06 -13.69
CA ARG A 295 7.92 26.91 -13.53
C ARG A 295 7.62 25.80 -14.55
N ARG A 296 8.68 25.19 -15.09
CA ARG A 296 8.54 23.96 -15.90
C ARG A 296 8.43 22.76 -14.97
N LEU A 297 7.56 21.81 -15.33
CA LEU A 297 7.56 20.51 -14.66
C LEU A 297 8.90 19.80 -14.97
N PRO A 298 9.50 19.10 -14.02
CA PRO A 298 10.56 18.17 -14.31
C PRO A 298 10.07 17.10 -15.29
N PRO A 299 10.93 16.57 -16.14
CA PRO A 299 10.58 15.59 -17.16
C PRO A 299 10.05 14.29 -16.57
#